data_eecf526af4b409a90d9e170ead111230
#
_entry.id   eecf526af4b409a90d9e170ead111230
#
_cell.length_a   1.000
_cell.length_b   1.000
_cell.length_c   1.000
_cell.angle_alpha   90.00
_cell.angle_beta   90.00
_cell.angle_gamma   90.00
#
_symmetry.space_group_name_H-M   'P 1'
#
loop_
_entity.id
_entity.type
_entity.pdbx_description
1 polymer ?
#
loop_
_entity_poly.entity_id
_entity_poly.type
_entity_poly.pdbx_seq_one_letter_code
_entity_poly.pdbx_strand_id
1 'polypeptide(L)'
;MALPLDAEASDQAIKEVKALAKITLTHKQYQCHNEIVYRESRWDLRAVGNIGGKKQAYGLYQMKLESLKTADHMRQYWKYWYYVVHRYGTTSHNDADYCKALHHLKTKGWQ
;
A
#
# COMPACT_ATOMS: atom_id res chain seq x y z
N MET A 1 23.05 18.26 3.40
CA MET A 1 21.71 18.35 2.81
C MET A 1 21.06 16.98 2.72
N ALA A 2 19.92 16.82 3.34
CA ALA A 2 19.27 15.51 3.46
C ALA A 2 18.38 15.13 2.26
N LEU A 3 17.84 16.11 1.53
CA LEU A 3 16.84 15.85 0.49
C LEU A 3 17.27 14.85 -0.60
N PRO A 4 18.48 14.94 -1.19
CA PRO A 4 18.86 13.96 -2.22
C PRO A 4 18.94 12.53 -1.67
N LEU A 5 19.46 12.35 -0.46
CA LEU A 5 19.52 11.03 0.16
C LEU A 5 18.13 10.51 0.51
N ASP A 6 17.25 11.39 1.03
CA ASP A 6 15.89 11.00 1.35
C ASP A 6 15.12 10.61 0.09
N ALA A 7 15.29 11.35 -1.00
CA ALA A 7 14.67 11.04 -2.27
C ALA A 7 15.18 9.70 -2.82
N GLU A 8 16.50 9.45 -2.77
CA GLU A 8 17.09 8.19 -3.20
C GLU A 8 16.61 7.03 -2.37
N ALA A 9 16.53 7.20 -1.05
CA ALA A 9 16.03 6.17 -0.14
C ALA A 9 14.56 5.86 -0.43
N SER A 10 13.74 6.88 -0.70
CA SER A 10 12.32 6.70 -1.06
C SER A 10 12.17 5.99 -2.40
N ASP A 11 12.97 6.35 -3.41
CA ASP A 11 12.95 5.69 -4.70
C ASP A 11 13.35 4.22 -4.58
N GLN A 12 14.37 3.93 -3.78
CA GLN A 12 14.81 2.56 -3.54
C GLN A 12 13.73 1.77 -2.81
N ALA A 13 13.08 2.35 -1.81
CA ALA A 13 12.00 1.71 -1.09
C ALA A 13 10.84 1.36 -2.02
N ILE A 14 10.47 2.26 -2.91
CA ILE A 14 9.40 2.02 -3.89
C ILE A 14 9.78 0.87 -4.83
N LYS A 15 11.01 0.84 -5.32
CA LYS A 15 11.50 -0.26 -6.16
C LYS A 15 11.41 -1.59 -5.43
N GLU A 16 11.77 -1.61 -4.14
CA GLU A 16 11.73 -2.82 -3.34
C GLU A 16 10.30 -3.31 -3.11
N VAL A 17 9.36 -2.41 -2.86
CA VAL A 17 7.95 -2.78 -2.73
C VAL A 17 7.42 -3.36 -4.04
N LYS A 18 7.72 -2.73 -5.17
CA LYS A 18 7.29 -3.24 -6.47
C LYS A 18 7.89 -4.62 -6.77
N ALA A 19 9.17 -4.81 -6.44
CA ALA A 19 9.83 -6.11 -6.62
C ALA A 19 9.21 -7.18 -5.72
N LEU A 20 8.95 -6.85 -4.47
CA LEU A 20 8.32 -7.77 -3.52
C LEU A 20 6.90 -8.13 -3.97
N ALA A 21 6.13 -7.15 -4.40
CA ALA A 21 4.79 -7.38 -4.92
C ALA A 21 4.82 -8.30 -6.14
N LYS A 22 5.77 -8.08 -7.04
CA LYS A 22 5.91 -8.90 -8.25
C LYS A 22 6.24 -10.35 -7.92
N ILE A 23 7.03 -10.60 -6.87
CA ILE A 23 7.41 -11.94 -6.45
C ILE A 23 6.26 -12.64 -5.71
N THR A 24 5.53 -11.92 -4.88
CA THR A 24 4.54 -12.50 -3.97
C THR A 24 3.13 -12.57 -4.55
N LEU A 25 2.88 -11.92 -5.68
CA LEU A 25 1.57 -11.82 -6.29
C LEU A 25 1.55 -12.41 -7.70
N THR A 26 0.41 -12.94 -8.10
CA THR A 26 0.15 -13.20 -9.51
C THR A 26 0.17 -11.88 -10.27
N HIS A 27 0.39 -11.94 -11.57
CA HIS A 27 0.50 -10.72 -12.39
C HIS A 27 -0.75 -9.83 -12.25
N LYS A 28 -1.93 -10.43 -12.27
CA LYS A 28 -3.19 -9.68 -12.12
C LYS A 28 -3.27 -8.97 -10.78
N GLN A 29 -2.91 -9.66 -9.69
CA GLN A 29 -2.94 -9.07 -8.37
C GLN A 29 -1.85 -8.01 -8.20
N TYR A 30 -0.71 -8.21 -8.84
CA TYR A 30 0.36 -7.21 -8.88
C TYR A 30 -0.13 -5.91 -9.53
N GLN A 31 -0.84 -5.99 -10.65
CA GLN A 31 -1.39 -4.80 -11.30
C GLN A 31 -2.41 -4.09 -10.41
N CYS A 32 -3.30 -4.84 -9.76
CA CYS A 32 -4.27 -4.26 -8.85
C CYS A 32 -3.60 -3.62 -7.63
N HIS A 33 -2.57 -4.25 -7.07
CA HIS A 33 -1.79 -3.68 -5.98
C HIS A 33 -1.21 -2.32 -6.37
N ASN A 34 -0.56 -2.25 -7.52
CA ASN A 34 0.08 -1.02 -7.96
C ASN A 34 -0.94 0.09 -8.22
N GLU A 35 -2.11 -0.23 -8.72
CA GLU A 35 -3.16 0.76 -8.91
C GLU A 35 -3.70 1.28 -7.57
N ILE A 36 -3.87 0.41 -6.58
CA ILE A 36 -4.28 0.83 -5.23
C ILE A 36 -3.29 1.83 -4.67
N VAL A 37 -1.99 1.51 -4.72
CA VAL A 37 -0.96 2.39 -4.17
C VAL A 37 -0.96 3.74 -4.89
N TYR A 38 -1.09 3.72 -6.21
CA TYR A 38 -1.17 4.96 -6.98
C TYR A 38 -2.36 5.81 -6.56
N ARG A 39 -3.54 5.20 -6.43
CA ARG A 39 -4.76 5.92 -6.05
C ARG A 39 -4.69 6.45 -4.63
N GLU A 40 -4.11 5.69 -3.70
CA GLU A 40 -4.07 6.07 -2.30
C GLU A 40 -3.01 7.12 -1.99
N SER A 41 -1.82 6.98 -2.51
CA SER A 41 -0.69 7.80 -2.09
C SER A 41 0.16 8.34 -3.23
N ARG A 42 -0.07 7.91 -4.47
CA ARG A 42 0.82 8.16 -5.61
C ARG A 42 2.25 7.72 -5.31
N TRP A 43 2.38 6.59 -4.62
CA TRP A 43 3.67 6.02 -4.22
C TRP A 43 4.47 6.89 -3.25
N ASP A 44 3.79 7.72 -2.47
CA ASP A 44 4.43 8.50 -1.42
C ASP A 44 4.46 7.69 -0.14
N LEU A 45 5.66 7.23 0.23
CA LEU A 45 5.90 6.40 1.41
C LEU A 45 5.44 7.10 2.71
N ARG A 46 5.47 8.42 2.75
CA ARG A 46 5.13 9.22 3.93
C ARG A 46 3.87 10.06 3.74
N ALA A 47 3.01 9.66 2.81
CA ALA A 47 1.74 10.35 2.60
C ALA A 47 0.90 10.33 3.88
N VAL A 48 0.27 11.46 4.16
CA VAL A 48 -0.67 11.60 5.27
C VAL A 48 -1.99 12.08 4.70
N GLY A 49 -3.03 11.28 4.90
CA GLY A 49 -4.37 11.59 4.42
C GLY A 49 -5.36 11.74 5.56
N ASN A 50 -6.58 12.13 5.22
CA ASN A 50 -7.67 12.32 6.18
C ASN A 50 -7.29 13.32 7.29
N ILE A 51 -6.54 14.34 6.93
CA ILE A 51 -6.12 15.39 7.86
C ILE A 51 -7.37 16.11 8.38
N GLY A 52 -7.46 16.25 9.70
CA GLY A 52 -8.64 16.82 10.34
C GLY A 52 -9.73 15.82 10.69
N GLY A 53 -9.62 14.59 10.23
CA GLY A 53 -10.53 13.50 10.63
C GLY A 53 -10.15 12.91 11.98
N LYS A 54 -10.98 11.97 12.46
CA LYS A 54 -10.73 11.29 13.73
C LYS A 54 -9.42 10.51 13.72
N LYS A 55 -9.12 9.83 12.60
CA LYS A 55 -7.90 9.08 12.41
C LYS A 55 -7.29 9.47 11.07
N GLN A 56 -6.02 9.82 11.09
CA GLN A 56 -5.30 10.10 9.86
C GLN A 56 -4.87 8.79 9.21
N ALA A 57 -4.75 8.82 7.88
CA ALA A 57 -4.28 7.69 7.08
C ALA A 57 -2.81 7.89 6.74
N TYR A 58 -2.02 6.83 6.76
CA TYR A 58 -0.57 6.92 6.59
C TYR A 58 -0.05 5.98 5.51
N GLY A 59 0.95 6.47 4.78
CA GLY A 59 1.81 5.68 3.94
C GLY A 59 1.25 5.32 2.58
N LEU A 60 1.90 4.35 1.97
CA LEU A 60 1.60 3.90 0.61
C LEU A 60 0.14 3.48 0.43
N TYR A 61 -0.43 2.84 1.43
CA TYR A 61 -1.77 2.24 1.38
C TYR A 61 -2.82 3.05 2.13
N GLN A 62 -2.42 4.15 2.74
CA GLN A 62 -3.32 5.03 3.49
C GLN A 62 -4.15 4.29 4.54
N MET A 63 -3.48 3.48 5.36
CA MET A 63 -4.13 2.80 6.47
C MET A 63 -4.23 3.70 7.68
N LYS A 64 -5.36 3.64 8.38
CA LYS A 64 -5.63 4.45 9.56
C LYS A 64 -5.06 3.81 10.83
N LEU A 65 -3.77 3.55 10.82
CA LEU A 65 -3.04 2.97 11.94
C LEU A 65 -1.86 3.87 12.28
N GLU A 66 -1.86 4.41 13.48
CA GLU A 66 -0.84 5.36 13.95
C GLU A 66 0.57 4.77 13.85
N SER A 67 0.71 3.46 14.08
CA SER A 67 2.01 2.79 14.01
C SER A 67 2.64 2.84 12.61
N LEU A 68 1.85 3.11 11.58
CA LEU A 68 2.36 3.17 10.20
C LEU A 68 2.90 4.54 9.83
N LYS A 69 2.73 5.54 10.69
CA LYS A 69 3.26 6.89 10.46
C LYS A 69 4.77 6.87 10.25
N THR A 70 5.47 6.03 10.98
CA THR A 70 6.93 5.90 10.92
C THR A 70 7.40 4.54 10.43
N ALA A 71 6.49 3.69 9.98
CA ALA A 71 6.84 2.35 9.52
C ALA A 71 7.62 2.41 8.20
N ASP A 72 8.58 1.49 8.04
CA ASP A 72 9.27 1.35 6.77
C ASP A 72 8.35 0.73 5.70
N HIS A 73 8.84 0.70 4.46
CA HIS A 73 8.07 0.23 3.31
C HIS A 73 7.71 -1.26 3.40
N MET A 74 8.61 -2.08 3.94
CA MET A 74 8.35 -3.52 4.08
C MET A 74 7.24 -3.78 5.08
N ARG A 75 7.27 -3.08 6.21
CA ARG A 75 6.21 -3.19 7.21
C ARG A 75 4.88 -2.71 6.66
N GLN A 76 4.86 -1.61 5.91
CA GLN A 76 3.66 -1.13 5.26
C GLN A 76 3.10 -2.18 4.30
N TYR A 77 3.97 -2.79 3.48
CA TYR A 77 3.56 -3.80 2.51
C TYR A 77 2.86 -4.98 3.20
N TRP A 78 3.52 -5.58 4.21
CA TRP A 78 2.96 -6.77 4.87
C TRP A 78 1.76 -6.45 5.73
N LYS A 79 1.71 -5.29 6.36
CA LYS A 79 0.55 -4.87 7.13
C LYS A 79 -0.67 -4.77 6.24
N TYR A 80 -0.52 -4.19 5.05
CA TYR A 80 -1.61 -4.09 4.09
C TYR A 80 -1.97 -5.46 3.49
N TRP A 81 -0.99 -6.30 3.21
CA TRP A 81 -1.24 -7.68 2.77
C TRP A 81 -2.19 -8.38 3.74
N TYR A 82 -1.88 -8.37 5.03
CA TYR A 82 -2.74 -9.00 6.04
C TYR A 82 -4.12 -8.36 6.11
N TYR A 83 -4.21 -7.06 5.98
CA TYR A 83 -5.48 -6.37 5.92
C TYR A 83 -6.33 -6.87 4.74
N VAL A 84 -5.75 -6.95 3.56
CA VAL A 84 -6.46 -7.42 2.35
C VAL A 84 -6.90 -8.87 2.50
N VAL A 85 -6.01 -9.74 2.97
CA VAL A 85 -6.35 -11.14 3.21
C VAL A 85 -7.52 -11.27 4.19
N HIS A 86 -7.45 -10.52 5.28
CA HIS A 86 -8.48 -10.59 6.33
C HIS A 86 -9.84 -10.06 5.84
N ARG A 87 -9.82 -8.98 5.08
CA ARG A 87 -11.06 -8.33 4.64
C ARG A 87 -11.60 -8.87 3.32
N TYR A 88 -10.74 -9.18 2.37
CA TYR A 88 -11.13 -9.55 1.02
C TYR A 88 -10.78 -10.98 0.63
N GLY A 89 -9.97 -11.64 1.45
CA GLY A 89 -9.59 -13.02 1.22
C GLY A 89 -8.37 -13.19 0.32
N THR A 90 -8.13 -14.44 -0.05
CA THR A 90 -7.06 -14.81 -0.97
C THR A 90 -7.65 -15.37 -2.25
N THR A 91 -6.84 -15.38 -3.31
CA THR A 91 -7.23 -15.99 -4.59
C THR A 91 -6.96 -17.51 -4.56
N SER A 92 -7.32 -18.20 -5.64
CA SER A 92 -7.00 -19.61 -5.80
C SER A 92 -5.49 -19.90 -5.84
N HIS A 93 -4.67 -18.85 -6.03
CA HIS A 93 -3.22 -18.95 -6.01
C HIS A 93 -2.63 -18.60 -4.64
N ASN A 94 -3.47 -18.45 -3.63
CA ASN A 94 -3.08 -18.16 -2.24
C ASN A 94 -2.42 -16.79 -2.04
N ASP A 95 -2.56 -15.89 -2.99
CA ASP A 95 -2.13 -14.50 -2.80
C ASP A 95 -3.30 -13.64 -2.35
N ALA A 96 -2.98 -12.48 -1.76
CA ALA A 96 -4.00 -11.53 -1.29
C ALA A 96 -4.83 -11.01 -2.49
N ASP A 97 -6.13 -10.90 -2.31
CA ASP A 97 -7.03 -10.48 -3.39
C ASP A 97 -7.09 -8.95 -3.47
N TYR A 98 -6.03 -8.36 -3.99
CA TYR A 98 -5.95 -6.92 -4.20
C TYR A 98 -6.95 -6.41 -5.22
N CYS A 99 -7.30 -7.24 -6.21
CA CYS A 99 -8.26 -6.81 -7.22
C CYS A 99 -9.65 -6.63 -6.62
N LYS A 100 -10.01 -7.44 -5.63
CA LYS A 100 -11.27 -7.27 -4.90
C LYS A 100 -11.24 -5.99 -4.06
N ALA A 101 -10.10 -5.72 -3.41
CA ALA A 101 -9.91 -4.48 -2.66
C ALA A 101 -9.98 -3.26 -3.58
N LEU A 102 -9.36 -3.34 -4.76
CA LEU A 102 -9.40 -2.26 -5.75
C LEU A 102 -10.82 -1.99 -6.24
N HIS A 103 -11.58 -3.05 -6.52
CA HIS A 103 -12.98 -2.90 -6.94
C HIS A 103 -13.77 -2.15 -5.87
N HIS A 104 -13.59 -2.51 -4.61
CA HIS A 104 -14.27 -1.83 -3.50
C HIS A 104 -13.84 -0.36 -3.41
N LEU A 105 -12.56 -0.09 -3.54
CA LEU A 105 -12.04 1.28 -3.54
C LEU A 105 -12.64 2.11 -4.67
N LYS A 106 -12.73 1.55 -5.87
CA LYS A 106 -13.27 2.25 -7.05
C LYS A 106 -14.76 2.50 -6.93
N THR A 107 -15.51 1.61 -6.31
CA THR A 107 -16.98 1.72 -6.21
C THR A 107 -17.44 2.49 -4.97
N LYS A 108 -16.69 2.43 -3.87
CA LYS A 108 -17.08 3.06 -2.60
C LYS A 108 -16.22 4.28 -2.23
N GLY A 109 -15.06 4.45 -2.87
CA GLY A 109 -14.13 5.53 -2.54
C GLY A 109 -13.26 5.25 -1.31
N TRP A 110 -13.35 4.04 -0.75
CA TRP A 110 -12.53 3.59 0.39
C TRP A 110 -12.39 2.08 0.37
N GLN A 111 -11.55 1.58 1.22
CA GLN A 111 -11.31 0.14 1.26
C GLN A 111 -11.31 -0.47 2.68
#